data_c29e9b217b6d28cafc9a9a9c4ddc0e38
#
_entry.id   c29e9b217b6d28cafc9a9a9c4ddc0e38
#
_cell.length_a   1.000
_cell.length_b   1.000
_cell.length_c   1.000
_cell.angle_alpha   90.00
_cell.angle_beta   90.00
_cell.angle_gamma   90.00
#
_symmetry.space_group_name_H-M   'P 1'
#
loop_
_entity.id
_entity.type
_entity.pdbx_description
1 polymer ?
#
loop_
_entity_poly.entity_id
_entity_poly.type
_entity_poly.pdbx_seq_one_letter_code
_entity_poly.pdbx_strand_id
1 'polypeptide(L)'
;MDHNKYMTTGEFARRMGVTKNTLFHYDNIGLFLPEIVDTNDYRYYSIYQMEVFDTIIILKEMGMPLNEIKEFMDHRSPESLMELFEKEDKKITEQIKRLKYQQQFIRGRKEKMKGIWSIDFEHVFRKQFPNRYYIYEEIRDETDAGILKKTNEFITEFERRNYQMDYEIGYIQNENDILSSVYDNYTNAVILPFKKPKGMDYQILKAGEYLTGYHKGHWNTIGAAYERLLEYARCRQIKIDHIFLETYAVNNLMAESIEDYVTEIGGVSQSLCKPPN
;
A
#
# COMPACT_ATOMS: atom_id res chain seq x y z
N MET A 1 -8.09 40.34 -44.53
CA MET A 1 -8.28 39.02 -43.90
C MET A 1 -9.75 38.91 -43.46
N ASP A 2 -10.39 37.79 -43.70
CA ASP A 2 -11.79 37.61 -43.28
C ASP A 2 -11.85 37.34 -41.78
N HIS A 3 -12.20 38.35 -40.99
CA HIS A 3 -12.29 38.30 -39.55
C HIS A 3 -13.39 37.31 -39.03
N ASN A 4 -14.28 36.88 -39.91
CA ASN A 4 -15.27 35.84 -39.56
C ASN A 4 -14.68 34.41 -39.57
N LYS A 5 -13.56 34.23 -40.29
CA LYS A 5 -12.94 32.90 -40.46
C LYS A 5 -11.67 32.76 -39.63
N TYR A 6 -10.91 33.82 -39.40
CA TYR A 6 -9.61 33.79 -38.79
C TYR A 6 -9.56 34.61 -37.48
N MET A 7 -8.91 34.05 -36.49
CA MET A 7 -8.66 34.63 -35.16
C MET A 7 -7.16 34.84 -34.98
N THR A 8 -6.79 35.96 -34.34
CA THR A 8 -5.43 36.16 -33.83
C THR A 8 -5.09 35.14 -32.74
N THR A 9 -3.81 34.91 -32.44
CA THR A 9 -3.38 34.07 -31.32
C THR A 9 -4.10 34.42 -30.01
N GLY A 10 -4.32 35.72 -29.75
CA GLY A 10 -5.00 36.16 -28.53
C GLY A 10 -6.47 35.85 -28.47
N GLU A 11 -7.18 35.95 -29.59
CA GLU A 11 -8.59 35.62 -29.71
C GLU A 11 -8.83 34.15 -29.64
N PHE A 12 -8.02 33.34 -30.35
CA PHE A 12 -8.09 31.89 -30.31
C PHE A 12 -7.78 31.35 -28.91
N ALA A 13 -6.69 31.84 -28.27
CA ALA A 13 -6.33 31.45 -26.91
C ALA A 13 -7.47 31.71 -25.90
N ARG A 14 -8.07 32.90 -25.97
CA ARG A 14 -9.20 33.28 -25.11
C ARG A 14 -10.40 32.39 -25.33
N ARG A 15 -10.70 32.05 -26.58
CA ARG A 15 -11.86 31.22 -26.95
C ARG A 15 -11.68 29.78 -26.52
N MET A 16 -10.46 29.27 -26.60
CA MET A 16 -10.11 27.89 -26.20
C MET A 16 -9.74 27.76 -24.71
N GLY A 17 -9.81 28.86 -23.94
CA GLY A 17 -9.50 28.83 -22.50
C GLY A 17 -8.04 28.55 -22.15
N VAL A 18 -7.11 28.88 -23.08
CA VAL A 18 -5.67 28.68 -22.90
C VAL A 18 -4.89 29.98 -22.95
N THR A 19 -3.59 29.93 -22.64
CA THR A 19 -2.70 31.08 -22.78
C THR A 19 -2.11 31.19 -24.19
N LYS A 20 -1.71 32.39 -24.61
CA LYS A 20 -0.93 32.58 -25.85
C LYS A 20 0.35 31.75 -25.85
N ASN A 21 1.00 31.63 -24.69
CA ASN A 21 2.22 30.84 -24.53
C ASN A 21 1.96 29.32 -24.79
N THR A 22 0.79 28.83 -24.47
CA THR A 22 0.39 27.45 -24.80
C THR A 22 0.38 27.26 -26.32
N LEU A 23 -0.23 28.19 -27.07
CA LEU A 23 -0.27 28.10 -28.52
C LEU A 23 1.14 28.25 -29.16
N PHE A 24 1.98 29.16 -28.67
CA PHE A 24 3.37 29.26 -29.10
C PHE A 24 4.18 28.02 -28.80
N HIS A 25 3.96 27.39 -27.63
CA HIS A 25 4.61 26.16 -27.30
C HIS A 25 4.19 25.02 -28.23
N TYR A 26 2.88 24.88 -28.52
CA TYR A 26 2.36 23.86 -29.43
C TYR A 26 2.82 24.06 -30.86
N ASP A 27 2.93 25.30 -31.30
CA ASP A 27 3.53 25.67 -32.61
C ASP A 27 5.01 25.23 -32.65
N ASN A 28 5.80 25.60 -31.64
CA ASN A 28 7.22 25.29 -31.58
C ASN A 28 7.53 23.78 -31.59
N ILE A 29 6.70 22.97 -30.93
CA ILE A 29 6.87 21.50 -30.94
C ILE A 29 6.18 20.82 -32.14
N GLY A 30 5.51 21.61 -32.99
CA GLY A 30 4.81 21.13 -34.18
C GLY A 30 3.57 20.29 -33.84
N LEU A 31 2.95 20.49 -32.69
CA LEU A 31 1.70 19.81 -32.29
C LEU A 31 0.47 20.50 -32.86
N PHE A 32 0.46 21.84 -32.88
CA PHE A 32 -0.65 22.63 -33.39
C PHE A 32 -0.13 23.93 -34.01
N LEU A 33 -0.17 23.96 -35.32
CA LEU A 33 0.36 25.06 -36.12
C LEU A 33 -0.74 26.07 -36.45
N PRO A 34 -0.40 27.40 -36.58
CA PRO A 34 -1.35 28.38 -37.15
C PRO A 34 -1.61 28.04 -38.60
N GLU A 35 -2.84 28.32 -39.07
CA GLU A 35 -3.17 28.14 -40.49
C GLU A 35 -2.48 29.17 -41.39
N ILE A 36 -2.25 30.40 -40.84
CA ILE A 36 -1.57 31.48 -41.55
C ILE A 36 -0.52 32.11 -40.63
N VAL A 37 0.68 32.33 -41.13
CA VAL A 37 1.68 33.20 -40.54
C VAL A 37 1.90 34.36 -41.54
N ASP A 38 1.60 35.60 -41.12
CA ASP A 38 1.74 36.78 -41.94
C ASP A 38 3.21 37.23 -42.06
N THR A 39 3.50 38.11 -43.01
CA THR A 39 4.86 38.69 -43.24
C THR A 39 5.45 39.38 -42.01
N ASN A 40 4.63 39.77 -41.05
CA ASN A 40 4.99 40.38 -39.78
C ASN A 40 5.07 39.37 -38.61
N ASP A 41 5.17 38.04 -38.87
CA ASP A 41 5.14 36.94 -37.87
C ASP A 41 3.86 36.85 -37.06
N TYR A 42 2.76 37.51 -37.46
CA TYR A 42 1.47 37.38 -36.84
C TYR A 42 0.84 36.02 -37.22
N ARG A 43 0.45 35.28 -36.21
CA ARG A 43 -0.19 33.95 -36.32
C ARG A 43 -1.69 34.08 -36.30
N TYR A 44 -2.34 33.39 -37.23
CA TYR A 44 -3.80 33.33 -37.32
C TYR A 44 -4.26 31.88 -37.37
N TYR A 45 -5.33 31.63 -36.65
CA TYR A 45 -5.97 30.32 -36.51
C TYR A 45 -7.38 30.41 -37.06
N SER A 46 -7.81 29.42 -37.86
CA SER A 46 -9.16 29.39 -38.39
C SER A 46 -10.17 28.81 -37.36
N ILE A 47 -11.44 29.14 -37.58
CA ILE A 47 -12.54 28.56 -36.76
C ILE A 47 -12.60 27.02 -36.85
N TYR A 48 -12.14 26.42 -37.97
CA TYR A 48 -12.10 24.98 -38.18
C TYR A 48 -11.02 24.29 -37.35
N GLN A 49 -9.98 25.03 -36.94
CA GLN A 49 -8.95 24.47 -36.06
C GLN A 49 -9.42 24.29 -34.60
N MET A 50 -10.58 24.85 -34.22
CA MET A 50 -11.09 24.73 -32.87
C MET A 50 -11.37 23.26 -32.52
N GLU A 51 -12.02 22.50 -33.41
CA GLU A 51 -12.31 21.07 -33.16
C GLU A 51 -11.03 20.23 -33.00
N VAL A 52 -10.01 20.56 -33.81
CA VAL A 52 -8.69 19.91 -33.74
C VAL A 52 -8.02 20.25 -32.41
N PHE A 53 -8.12 21.48 -31.96
CA PHE A 53 -7.55 21.92 -30.68
C PHE A 53 -8.26 21.30 -29.49
N ASP A 54 -9.60 21.22 -29.54
CA ASP A 54 -10.39 20.53 -28.52
C ASP A 54 -9.97 19.05 -28.35
N THR A 55 -9.70 18.37 -29.47
CA THR A 55 -9.16 16.99 -29.42
C THR A 55 -7.83 16.94 -28.65
N ILE A 56 -6.91 17.87 -28.92
CA ILE A 56 -5.63 17.97 -28.20
C ILE A 56 -5.86 18.20 -26.71
N ILE A 57 -6.79 19.09 -26.35
CA ILE A 57 -7.11 19.36 -24.95
C ILE A 57 -7.68 18.13 -24.25
N ILE A 58 -8.63 17.42 -24.87
CA ILE A 58 -9.22 16.19 -24.32
C ILE A 58 -8.13 15.14 -24.06
N LEU A 59 -7.26 14.87 -25.02
CA LEU A 59 -6.17 13.90 -24.86
C LEU A 59 -5.19 14.31 -23.75
N LYS A 60 -4.90 15.61 -23.64
CA LYS A 60 -4.06 16.14 -22.57
C LYS A 60 -4.72 15.98 -21.18
N GLU A 61 -6.03 16.25 -21.07
CA GLU A 61 -6.79 16.06 -19.81
C GLU A 61 -6.84 14.59 -19.38
N MET A 62 -6.78 13.67 -20.34
CA MET A 62 -6.63 12.23 -20.07
C MET A 62 -5.22 11.87 -19.54
N GLY A 63 -4.30 12.86 -19.49
CA GLY A 63 -2.95 12.66 -18.97
C GLY A 63 -1.92 12.21 -20.01
N MET A 64 -2.25 12.31 -21.30
CA MET A 64 -1.31 11.95 -22.37
C MET A 64 -0.16 12.95 -22.49
N PRO A 65 1.08 12.49 -22.66
CA PRO A 65 2.23 13.33 -22.99
C PRO A 65 2.05 14.00 -24.36
N LEU A 66 2.53 15.25 -24.51
CA LEU A 66 2.35 16.02 -25.75
C LEU A 66 2.98 15.35 -26.99
N ASN A 67 4.06 14.59 -26.82
CA ASN A 67 4.68 13.82 -27.90
C ASN A 67 3.79 12.67 -28.38
N GLU A 68 3.10 11.95 -27.48
CA GLU A 68 2.14 10.89 -27.84
C GLU A 68 0.90 11.51 -28.53
N ILE A 69 0.44 12.66 -28.03
CA ILE A 69 -0.66 13.40 -28.68
C ILE A 69 -0.27 13.82 -30.10
N LYS A 70 0.95 14.34 -30.29
CA LYS A 70 1.44 14.71 -31.63
C LYS A 70 1.47 13.53 -32.58
N GLU A 71 2.06 12.40 -32.15
CA GLU A 71 2.13 11.18 -32.97
C GLU A 71 0.72 10.70 -33.37
N PHE A 72 -0.23 10.71 -32.47
CA PHE A 72 -1.62 10.40 -32.76
C PHE A 72 -2.23 11.40 -33.74
N MET A 73 -2.01 12.72 -33.54
CA MET A 73 -2.57 13.75 -34.40
C MET A 73 -2.04 13.69 -35.85
N ASP A 74 -0.82 13.21 -36.04
CA ASP A 74 -0.19 13.04 -37.37
C ASP A 74 -0.75 11.81 -38.13
N HIS A 75 -1.27 10.78 -37.41
CA HIS A 75 -1.72 9.51 -37.96
C HIS A 75 -3.16 9.13 -37.55
N ARG A 76 -4.04 10.13 -37.47
CA ARG A 76 -5.43 9.94 -37.02
C ARG A 76 -6.23 9.02 -37.93
N SER A 77 -6.81 8.00 -37.35
CA SER A 77 -7.83 7.14 -37.95
C SER A 77 -8.79 6.64 -36.88
N PRO A 78 -9.97 6.13 -37.26
CA PRO A 78 -10.85 5.47 -36.29
C PRO A 78 -10.18 4.31 -35.55
N GLU A 79 -9.33 3.55 -36.23
CA GLU A 79 -8.61 2.41 -35.70
C GLU A 79 -7.56 2.87 -34.68
N SER A 80 -6.73 3.88 -35.01
CA SER A 80 -5.71 4.42 -34.12
C SER A 80 -6.35 5.08 -32.87
N LEU A 81 -7.53 5.68 -33.00
CA LEU A 81 -8.28 6.23 -31.88
C LEU A 81 -8.79 5.13 -30.94
N MET A 82 -9.28 4.02 -31.50
CA MET A 82 -9.75 2.89 -30.71
C MET A 82 -8.59 2.26 -29.91
N GLU A 83 -7.45 2.02 -30.56
CA GLU A 83 -6.25 1.50 -29.89
C GLU A 83 -5.77 2.43 -28.76
N LEU A 84 -5.82 3.73 -29.01
CA LEU A 84 -5.47 4.75 -28.02
C LEU A 84 -6.39 4.68 -26.80
N PHE A 85 -7.70 4.64 -27.02
CA PHE A 85 -8.67 4.56 -25.93
C PHE A 85 -8.53 3.27 -25.13
N GLU A 86 -8.30 2.13 -25.78
CA GLU A 86 -8.05 0.86 -25.09
C GLU A 86 -6.78 0.91 -24.22
N LYS A 87 -5.71 1.55 -24.72
CA LYS A 87 -4.46 1.74 -23.99
C LYS A 87 -4.68 2.62 -22.74
N GLU A 88 -5.37 3.74 -22.90
CA GLU A 88 -5.62 4.67 -21.80
C GLU A 88 -6.62 4.11 -20.77
N ASP A 89 -7.67 3.40 -21.19
CA ASP A 89 -8.59 2.72 -20.29
C ASP A 89 -7.88 1.69 -19.41
N LYS A 90 -6.94 0.91 -19.98
CA LYS A 90 -6.10 -0.01 -19.21
C LYS A 90 -5.25 0.72 -18.17
N LYS A 91 -4.58 1.83 -18.54
CA LYS A 91 -3.78 2.64 -17.62
C LYS A 91 -4.64 3.19 -16.47
N ILE A 92 -5.79 3.76 -16.79
CA ILE A 92 -6.73 4.31 -15.80
C ILE A 92 -7.23 3.19 -14.86
N THR A 93 -7.57 2.03 -15.41
CA THR A 93 -7.99 0.87 -14.62
C THR A 93 -6.92 0.44 -13.61
N GLU A 94 -5.66 0.41 -14.02
CA GLU A 94 -4.55 0.11 -13.13
C GLU A 94 -4.34 1.19 -12.05
N GLN A 95 -4.46 2.47 -12.42
CA GLN A 95 -4.40 3.58 -11.46
C GLN A 95 -5.53 3.50 -10.43
N ILE A 96 -6.75 3.22 -10.86
CA ILE A 96 -7.91 3.03 -9.94
C ILE A 96 -7.64 1.87 -8.99
N LYS A 97 -7.09 0.75 -9.48
CA LYS A 97 -6.73 -0.40 -8.64
C LYS A 97 -5.69 -0.02 -7.59
N ARG A 98 -4.66 0.72 -8.00
CA ARG A 98 -3.61 1.22 -7.09
C ARG A 98 -4.17 2.18 -6.04
N LEU A 99 -5.00 3.14 -6.43
CA LEU A 99 -5.61 4.10 -5.52
C LEU A 99 -6.57 3.43 -4.53
N LYS A 100 -7.36 2.44 -4.97
CA LYS A 100 -8.21 1.64 -4.09
C LYS A 100 -7.39 0.88 -3.06
N TYR A 101 -6.26 0.30 -3.47
CA TYR A 101 -5.35 -0.37 -2.54
C TYR A 101 -4.79 0.61 -1.49
N GLN A 102 -4.28 1.78 -1.92
CA GLN A 102 -3.78 2.81 -1.01
C GLN A 102 -4.86 3.26 -0.01
N GLN A 103 -6.09 3.43 -0.48
CA GLN A 103 -7.23 3.79 0.37
C GLN A 103 -7.52 2.70 1.40
N GLN A 104 -7.50 1.42 1.00
CA GLN A 104 -7.71 0.30 1.93
C GLN A 104 -6.60 0.23 2.98
N PHE A 105 -5.33 0.41 2.58
CA PHE A 105 -4.20 0.48 3.49
C PHE A 105 -4.38 1.58 4.54
N ILE A 106 -4.70 2.81 4.12
CA ILE A 106 -4.94 3.94 5.03
C ILE A 106 -6.10 3.62 5.99
N ARG A 107 -7.20 3.07 5.49
CA ARG A 107 -8.36 2.71 6.32
C ARG A 107 -8.01 1.63 7.34
N GLY A 108 -7.30 0.59 6.94
CA GLY A 108 -6.85 -0.49 7.82
C GLY A 108 -5.95 0.04 8.95
N ARG A 109 -4.98 0.89 8.62
CA ARG A 109 -4.10 1.53 9.62
C ARG A 109 -4.87 2.44 10.57
N LYS A 110 -5.80 3.25 10.03
CA LYS A 110 -6.65 4.13 10.86
C LYS A 110 -7.50 3.34 11.86
N GLU A 111 -8.10 2.22 11.46
CA GLU A 111 -8.89 1.40 12.39
C GLU A 111 -8.02 0.80 13.52
N LYS A 112 -6.81 0.34 13.20
CA LYS A 112 -5.88 -0.14 14.22
C LYS A 112 -5.47 0.95 15.20
N MET A 113 -5.22 2.15 14.70
CA MET A 113 -4.85 3.29 15.56
C MET A 113 -5.93 3.65 16.57
N LYS A 114 -7.21 3.39 16.31
CA LYS A 114 -8.30 3.68 17.27
C LYS A 114 -8.13 2.93 18.59
N GLY A 115 -7.56 1.74 18.59
CA GLY A 115 -7.34 0.93 19.80
C GLY A 115 -6.07 1.27 20.58
N ILE A 116 -5.13 2.00 19.98
CA ILE A 116 -3.79 2.25 20.57
C ILE A 116 -3.88 3.04 21.89
N TRP A 117 -4.77 4.03 21.95
CA TRP A 117 -4.94 4.89 23.11
C TRP A 117 -5.53 4.19 24.34
N SER A 118 -6.11 3.00 24.16
CA SER A 118 -6.72 2.20 25.21
C SER A 118 -5.97 0.90 25.48
N ILE A 119 -4.71 0.78 25.04
CA ILE A 119 -3.90 -0.40 25.33
C ILE A 119 -3.59 -0.45 26.82
N ASP A 120 -3.92 -1.57 27.41
CA ASP A 120 -3.60 -1.89 28.80
C ASP A 120 -2.39 -2.85 28.79
N PHE A 121 -1.31 -2.40 29.41
CA PHE A 121 -0.04 -3.12 29.47
C PHE A 121 0.04 -4.08 30.66
N GLU A 122 -0.88 -3.99 31.60
CA GLU A 122 -0.84 -4.75 32.86
C GLU A 122 -1.67 -6.03 32.79
N HIS A 123 -2.68 -6.07 31.92
CA HIS A 123 -3.59 -7.20 31.85
C HIS A 123 -3.40 -8.06 30.60
N VAL A 124 -3.83 -9.31 30.73
CA VAL A 124 -3.91 -10.28 29.63
C VAL A 124 -5.35 -10.38 29.17
N PHE A 125 -5.54 -10.35 27.85
CA PHE A 125 -6.85 -10.37 27.21
C PHE A 125 -7.10 -11.68 26.52
N ARG A 126 -8.37 -12.04 26.43
CA ARG A 126 -8.84 -13.14 25.58
C ARG A 126 -9.46 -12.54 24.33
N LYS A 127 -8.84 -12.74 23.18
CA LYS A 127 -9.30 -12.22 21.89
C LYS A 127 -9.70 -13.35 20.95
N GLN A 128 -10.83 -13.17 20.27
CA GLN A 128 -11.24 -14.07 19.19
C GLN A 128 -10.66 -13.60 17.86
N PHE A 129 -9.93 -14.49 17.20
CA PHE A 129 -9.41 -14.23 15.87
C PHE A 129 -10.01 -15.20 14.84
N PRO A 130 -10.30 -14.74 13.62
CA PRO A 130 -10.59 -15.62 12.49
C PRO A 130 -9.33 -16.36 12.06
N ASN A 131 -9.45 -17.25 11.06
CA ASN A 131 -8.27 -17.80 10.40
C ASN A 131 -7.41 -16.67 9.85
N ARG A 132 -6.13 -16.65 10.23
CA ARG A 132 -5.12 -15.74 9.73
C ARG A 132 -4.11 -16.51 8.92
N TYR A 133 -3.66 -15.94 7.84
CA TYR A 133 -2.65 -16.54 6.97
C TYR A 133 -1.30 -15.93 7.30
N TYR A 134 -0.23 -16.72 7.23
CA TYR A 134 1.11 -16.19 7.33
C TYR A 134 2.06 -16.91 6.37
N ILE A 135 3.04 -16.17 5.93
CA ILE A 135 4.19 -16.61 5.16
C ILE A 135 5.39 -16.37 6.07
N TYR A 136 6.38 -17.23 6.06
CA TYR A 136 7.49 -17.11 6.99
C TYR A 136 8.84 -17.30 6.31
N GLU A 137 9.86 -16.70 6.92
CA GLU A 137 11.27 -16.90 6.65
C GLU A 137 11.98 -17.36 7.93
N GLU A 138 12.81 -18.36 7.85
CA GLU A 138 13.55 -18.88 9.00
C GLU A 138 14.71 -17.95 9.36
N ILE A 139 14.73 -17.49 10.62
CA ILE A 139 15.74 -16.56 11.15
C ILE A 139 16.43 -17.10 12.40
N ARG A 140 16.31 -18.40 12.64
CA ARG A 140 16.90 -19.04 13.82
C ARG A 140 18.41 -18.81 13.89
N ASP A 141 18.93 -18.66 15.13
CA ASP A 141 20.34 -18.47 15.43
C ASP A 141 21.00 -17.22 14.83
N GLU A 142 20.19 -16.21 14.47
CA GLU A 142 20.68 -14.95 13.95
C GLU A 142 20.92 -13.93 15.06
N THR A 143 21.87 -13.03 14.81
CA THR A 143 22.02 -11.81 15.62
C THR A 143 20.91 -10.81 15.28
N ASP A 144 20.67 -9.80 16.15
CA ASP A 144 19.67 -8.73 15.89
C ASP A 144 19.85 -8.09 14.49
N ALA A 145 21.11 -7.84 14.10
CA ALA A 145 21.40 -7.32 12.76
C ALA A 145 21.07 -8.32 11.65
N GLY A 146 21.31 -9.61 11.90
CA GLY A 146 20.97 -10.71 10.98
C GLY A 146 19.45 -10.84 10.82
N ILE A 147 18.71 -10.79 11.93
CA ILE A 147 17.25 -10.82 11.94
C ILE A 147 16.68 -9.67 11.10
N LEU A 148 17.13 -8.44 11.35
CA LEU A 148 16.67 -7.28 10.60
C LEU A 148 16.99 -7.38 9.11
N LYS A 149 18.20 -7.84 8.76
CA LYS A 149 18.60 -8.01 7.36
C LYS A 149 17.73 -9.05 6.65
N LYS A 150 17.58 -10.24 7.21
CA LYS A 150 16.75 -11.31 6.63
C LYS A 150 15.28 -10.89 6.52
N THR A 151 14.74 -10.23 7.54
CA THR A 151 13.37 -9.72 7.52
C THR A 151 13.18 -8.71 6.39
N ASN A 152 14.13 -7.78 6.18
CA ASN A 152 14.02 -6.80 5.09
C ASN A 152 14.14 -7.46 3.70
N GLU A 153 15.02 -8.44 3.54
CA GLU A 153 15.15 -9.22 2.30
C GLU A 153 13.86 -9.99 2.00
N PHE A 154 13.28 -10.60 3.01
CA PHE A 154 12.00 -11.33 2.93
C PHE A 154 10.84 -10.41 2.55
N ILE A 155 10.72 -9.23 3.16
CA ILE A 155 9.71 -8.22 2.83
C ILE A 155 9.89 -7.76 1.39
N THR A 156 11.12 -7.44 0.98
CA THR A 156 11.44 -6.97 -0.37
C THR A 156 11.04 -8.02 -1.42
N GLU A 157 11.35 -9.30 -1.17
CA GLU A 157 10.96 -10.39 -2.07
C GLU A 157 9.44 -10.58 -2.14
N PHE A 158 8.76 -10.46 -1.00
CA PHE A 158 7.31 -10.50 -0.93
C PHE A 158 6.68 -9.36 -1.76
N GLU A 159 7.15 -8.13 -1.60
CA GLU A 159 6.65 -6.96 -2.33
C GLU A 159 6.98 -7.03 -3.83
N ARG A 160 8.15 -7.55 -4.20
CA ARG A 160 8.57 -7.71 -5.60
C ARG A 160 7.64 -8.63 -6.39
N ARG A 161 7.02 -9.59 -5.76
CA ARG A 161 6.03 -10.49 -6.37
C ARG A 161 4.70 -9.79 -6.70
N ASN A 162 4.64 -8.44 -6.64
CA ASN A 162 3.44 -7.63 -6.86
C ASN A 162 2.27 -7.94 -5.90
N TYR A 163 2.59 -8.43 -4.72
CA TYR A 163 1.60 -8.57 -3.68
C TYR A 163 1.31 -7.20 -3.07
N GLN A 164 0.50 -6.42 -3.75
CA GLN A 164 -0.15 -5.23 -3.18
C GLN A 164 -1.18 -5.69 -2.13
N MET A 165 -0.72 -6.48 -1.18
CA MET A 165 -1.55 -6.95 -0.08
C MET A 165 -1.19 -6.14 1.15
N ASP A 166 -2.21 -5.66 1.84
CA ASP A 166 -2.01 -5.11 3.17
C ASP A 166 -1.64 -6.26 4.10
N TYR A 167 -0.56 -6.09 4.87
CA TYR A 167 0.02 -7.12 5.73
C TYR A 167 0.59 -6.54 7.01
N GLU A 168 0.79 -7.40 7.98
CA GLU A 168 1.58 -7.13 9.18
C GLU A 168 2.87 -7.92 9.13
N ILE A 169 3.87 -7.39 9.80
CA ILE A 169 5.12 -8.09 10.08
C ILE A 169 5.07 -8.55 11.52
N GLY A 170 5.53 -9.74 11.76
CA GLY A 170 5.64 -10.30 13.09
C GLY A 170 6.80 -11.29 13.18
N TYR A 171 6.94 -11.84 14.36
CA TYR A 171 7.95 -12.84 14.67
C TYR A 171 7.32 -13.98 15.45
N ILE A 172 7.84 -15.18 15.26
CA ILE A 172 7.46 -16.36 16.03
C ILE A 172 8.64 -16.76 16.90
N GLN A 173 8.33 -17.03 18.17
CA GLN A 173 9.27 -17.60 19.13
C GLN A 173 8.93 -19.06 19.42
N ASN A 174 9.95 -19.81 19.81
CA ASN A 174 9.80 -21.20 20.20
C ASN A 174 9.16 -21.32 21.59
N GLU A 175 8.16 -22.20 21.74
CA GLU A 175 7.50 -22.47 23.02
C GLU A 175 8.51 -22.91 24.10
N ASN A 176 9.43 -23.79 23.77
CA ASN A 176 10.39 -24.32 24.76
C ASN A 176 11.29 -23.20 25.32
N ASP A 177 11.67 -22.25 24.49
CA ASP A 177 12.49 -21.11 24.90
C ASP A 177 11.68 -20.17 25.81
N ILE A 178 10.45 -19.85 25.41
CA ILE A 178 9.52 -19.07 26.25
C ILE A 178 9.26 -19.71 27.61
N LEU A 179 9.01 -21.03 27.64
CA LEU A 179 8.81 -21.79 28.88
C LEU A 179 10.07 -21.89 29.74
N SER A 180 11.25 -21.74 29.11
CA SER A 180 12.55 -21.68 29.79
C SER A 180 13.01 -20.26 30.15
N SER A 181 12.10 -19.26 30.00
CA SER A 181 12.36 -17.83 30.23
C SER A 181 13.41 -17.23 29.30
N VAL A 182 13.51 -17.75 28.07
CA VAL A 182 14.29 -17.18 26.97
C VAL A 182 13.32 -16.48 26.01
N TYR A 183 13.39 -15.16 25.87
CA TYR A 183 12.37 -14.37 25.18
C TYR A 183 12.90 -13.62 23.96
N ASP A 184 14.10 -13.91 23.52
CA ASP A 184 14.81 -13.26 22.41
C ASP A 184 15.27 -14.24 21.32
N ASN A 185 14.84 -15.50 21.39
CA ASN A 185 15.19 -16.52 20.41
C ASN A 185 14.08 -16.69 19.36
N TYR A 186 14.11 -15.82 18.37
CA TYR A 186 13.14 -15.84 17.27
C TYR A 186 13.45 -16.96 16.28
N THR A 187 12.43 -17.75 15.94
CA THR A 187 12.56 -18.83 14.95
C THR A 187 12.23 -18.38 13.53
N ASN A 188 11.22 -17.54 13.40
CA ASN A 188 10.71 -17.10 12.10
C ASN A 188 10.32 -15.63 12.11
N ALA A 189 10.71 -14.91 11.04
CA ALA A 189 10.03 -13.69 10.63
C ALA A 189 8.78 -14.06 9.84
N VAL A 190 7.68 -13.38 10.06
CA VAL A 190 6.40 -13.68 9.41
C VAL A 190 5.78 -12.44 8.78
N ILE A 191 5.16 -12.63 7.63
CA ILE A 191 4.27 -11.68 7.00
C ILE A 191 2.85 -12.23 7.14
N LEU A 192 1.95 -11.46 7.72
CA LEU A 192 0.54 -11.80 7.93
C LEU A 192 -0.33 -10.96 6.99
N PRO A 193 -0.65 -11.46 5.78
CA PRO A 193 -1.55 -10.78 4.87
C PRO A 193 -2.98 -10.81 5.41
N PHE A 194 -3.71 -9.69 5.30
CA PHE A 194 -5.11 -9.62 5.76
C PHE A 194 -6.08 -10.42 4.91
N LYS A 195 -5.64 -10.90 3.76
CA LYS A 195 -6.44 -11.77 2.88
C LYS A 195 -5.62 -13.01 2.55
N LYS A 196 -6.32 -14.09 2.21
CA LYS A 196 -5.68 -15.32 1.74
C LYS A 196 -4.76 -15.01 0.54
N PRO A 197 -3.44 -15.29 0.63
CA PRO A 197 -2.52 -15.07 -0.48
C PRO A 197 -2.82 -16.01 -1.65
N LYS A 198 -2.52 -15.54 -2.86
CA LYS A 198 -2.66 -16.34 -4.10
C LYS A 198 -1.27 -16.57 -4.69
N GLY A 199 -1.03 -17.80 -5.16
CA GLY A 199 0.23 -18.14 -5.86
C GLY A 199 1.47 -18.16 -4.98
N MET A 200 1.32 -18.30 -3.67
CA MET A 200 2.39 -18.48 -2.67
C MET A 200 1.99 -19.55 -1.67
N ASP A 201 2.97 -20.24 -1.14
CA ASP A 201 2.79 -21.13 0.01
C ASP A 201 2.55 -20.29 1.27
N TYR A 202 1.63 -20.73 2.10
CA TYR A 202 1.26 -20.07 3.34
C TYR A 202 0.87 -21.10 4.40
N GLN A 203 0.97 -20.68 5.65
CA GLN A 203 0.47 -21.40 6.80
C GLN A 203 -0.80 -20.72 7.34
N ILE A 204 -1.52 -21.44 8.21
CA ILE A 204 -2.76 -20.92 8.80
C ILE A 204 -2.64 -20.93 10.33
N LEU A 205 -2.80 -19.74 10.91
CA LEU A 205 -3.16 -19.60 12.31
C LEU A 205 -4.67 -19.81 12.41
N LYS A 206 -5.06 -20.91 13.04
CA LYS A 206 -6.48 -21.33 13.12
C LYS A 206 -7.32 -20.30 13.86
N ALA A 207 -8.57 -20.14 13.41
CA ALA A 207 -9.55 -19.36 14.13
C ALA A 207 -9.74 -19.92 15.55
N GLY A 208 -9.88 -19.03 16.52
CA GLY A 208 -10.04 -19.41 17.91
C GLY A 208 -9.79 -18.28 18.87
N GLU A 209 -9.79 -18.63 20.14
CA GLU A 209 -9.44 -17.70 21.20
C GLU A 209 -7.92 -17.67 21.39
N TYR A 210 -7.39 -16.47 21.53
CA TYR A 210 -5.97 -16.20 21.78
C TYR A 210 -5.81 -15.46 23.08
N LEU A 211 -4.86 -15.86 23.91
CA LEU A 211 -4.37 -15.04 25.00
C LEU A 211 -3.46 -13.97 24.39
N THR A 212 -3.70 -12.71 24.74
CA THR A 212 -2.99 -11.58 24.18
C THR A 212 -2.53 -10.65 25.31
N GLY A 213 -1.28 -10.25 25.26
CA GLY A 213 -0.70 -9.23 26.12
C GLY A 213 0.01 -8.16 25.30
N TYR A 214 0.39 -7.08 25.95
CA TYR A 214 1.13 -5.99 25.32
C TYR A 214 2.42 -5.70 26.07
N HIS A 215 3.45 -5.35 25.30
CA HIS A 215 4.72 -4.85 25.77
C HIS A 215 4.98 -3.47 25.16
N LYS A 216 5.43 -2.51 25.97
CA LYS A 216 5.93 -1.21 25.50
C LYS A 216 7.44 -1.17 25.69
N GLY A 217 8.16 -0.74 24.65
CA GLY A 217 9.59 -0.56 24.66
C GLY A 217 10.36 -1.53 23.79
N HIS A 218 11.66 -1.64 24.06
CA HIS A 218 12.57 -2.48 23.32
C HIS A 218 12.26 -3.98 23.53
N TRP A 219 12.38 -4.80 22.50
CA TRP A 219 12.09 -6.24 22.55
C TRP A 219 12.92 -7.02 23.57
N ASN A 220 14.13 -6.55 23.92
CA ASN A 220 14.94 -7.20 24.95
C ASN A 220 14.35 -7.13 26.36
N THR A 221 13.32 -6.32 26.58
CA THR A 221 12.58 -6.21 27.85
C THR A 221 11.19 -6.87 27.80
N ILE A 222 10.88 -7.59 26.71
CA ILE A 222 9.55 -8.19 26.48
C ILE A 222 9.20 -9.32 27.47
N GLY A 223 10.21 -9.87 28.16
CA GLY A 223 10.05 -11.00 29.09
C GLY A 223 8.96 -10.79 30.12
N ALA A 224 8.85 -9.59 30.72
CA ALA A 224 7.81 -9.29 31.71
C ALA A 224 6.37 -9.46 31.14
N ALA A 225 6.16 -9.18 29.84
CA ALA A 225 4.87 -9.40 29.20
C ALA A 225 4.57 -10.88 28.99
N TYR A 226 5.58 -11.66 28.63
CA TYR A 226 5.47 -13.13 28.56
C TYR A 226 5.18 -13.77 29.89
N GLU A 227 5.89 -13.34 30.95
CA GLU A 227 5.66 -13.84 32.32
C GLU A 227 4.20 -13.59 32.76
N ARG A 228 3.66 -12.39 32.52
CA ARG A 228 2.25 -12.10 32.79
C ARG A 228 1.30 -13.03 32.02
N LEU A 229 1.57 -13.27 30.74
CA LEU A 229 0.76 -14.11 29.90
C LEU A 229 0.77 -15.57 30.37
N LEU A 230 1.95 -16.10 30.66
CA LEU A 230 2.12 -17.48 31.17
C LEU A 230 1.49 -17.64 32.55
N GLU A 231 1.65 -16.69 33.47
CA GLU A 231 1.04 -16.71 34.79
C GLU A 231 -0.50 -16.69 34.71
N TYR A 232 -1.05 -15.84 33.82
CA TYR A 232 -2.48 -15.79 33.55
C TYR A 232 -3.00 -17.15 33.06
N ALA A 233 -2.28 -17.78 32.13
CA ALA A 233 -2.64 -19.10 31.60
C ALA A 233 -2.58 -20.18 32.69
N ARG A 234 -1.50 -20.18 33.49
CA ARG A 234 -1.30 -21.13 34.60
C ARG A 234 -2.41 -21.02 35.64
N CYS A 235 -2.71 -19.80 36.12
CA CYS A 235 -3.73 -19.58 37.14
C CYS A 235 -5.14 -19.99 36.67
N ARG A 236 -5.40 -20.01 35.38
CA ARG A 236 -6.70 -20.38 34.81
C ARG A 236 -6.71 -21.73 34.14
N GLN A 237 -5.61 -22.49 34.24
CA GLN A 237 -5.43 -23.81 33.63
C GLN A 237 -5.70 -23.78 32.11
N ILE A 238 -5.32 -22.70 31.44
CA ILE A 238 -5.44 -22.56 30.00
C ILE A 238 -4.18 -23.15 29.37
N LYS A 239 -4.33 -24.09 28.45
CA LYS A 239 -3.23 -24.57 27.65
C LYS A 239 -3.05 -23.67 26.45
N ILE A 240 -1.82 -23.16 26.25
CA ILE A 240 -1.44 -22.38 25.08
C ILE A 240 -0.84 -23.34 24.04
N ASP A 241 -1.15 -23.15 22.78
CA ASP A 241 -0.55 -23.91 21.68
C ASP A 241 0.90 -23.44 21.41
N HIS A 242 1.66 -24.26 20.71
CA HIS A 242 3.13 -24.16 20.53
C HIS A 242 3.64 -22.92 19.78
N ILE A 243 2.77 -21.98 19.40
CA ILE A 243 3.15 -20.79 18.64
C ILE A 243 2.91 -19.54 19.47
N PHE A 244 3.99 -18.82 19.76
CA PHE A 244 3.95 -17.47 20.27
C PHE A 244 4.26 -16.50 19.15
N LEU A 245 3.27 -15.66 18.82
CA LEU A 245 3.35 -14.66 17.78
C LEU A 245 3.48 -13.28 18.37
N GLU A 246 4.45 -12.53 17.89
CA GLU A 246 4.62 -11.11 18.16
C GLU A 246 4.27 -10.30 16.93
N THR A 247 3.48 -9.24 17.09
CA THR A 247 3.19 -8.27 16.04
C THR A 247 3.26 -6.86 16.60
N TYR A 248 3.57 -5.86 15.76
CA TYR A 248 3.66 -4.49 16.22
C TYR A 248 2.28 -3.82 16.19
N ALA A 249 1.79 -3.38 17.35
CA ALA A 249 0.65 -2.48 17.47
C ALA A 249 1.09 -1.03 17.19
N VAL A 250 2.30 -0.64 17.65
CA VAL A 250 2.96 0.64 17.36
C VAL A 250 4.37 0.34 16.88
N ASN A 251 4.75 0.88 15.74
CA ASN A 251 6.06 0.67 15.11
C ASN A 251 6.69 1.99 14.67
N ASN A 252 7.76 1.91 13.89
CA ASN A 252 8.51 3.05 13.34
C ASN A 252 7.70 4.05 12.50
N LEU A 253 6.51 3.69 12.04
CA LEU A 253 5.60 4.61 11.35
C LEU A 253 4.88 5.54 12.34
N MET A 254 4.77 5.14 13.61
CA MET A 254 3.94 5.80 14.64
C MET A 254 4.73 6.31 15.84
N ALA A 255 5.97 5.86 16.00
CA ALA A 255 6.83 6.23 17.14
C ALA A 255 8.23 6.64 16.64
N GLU A 256 8.79 7.67 17.25
CA GLU A 256 10.12 8.18 16.94
C GLU A 256 11.24 7.35 17.60
N SER A 257 10.93 6.74 18.75
CA SER A 257 11.85 5.91 19.51
C SER A 257 11.34 4.49 19.65
N ILE A 258 12.26 3.53 19.70
CA ILE A 258 11.96 2.13 19.97
C ILE A 258 11.33 1.93 21.37
N GLU A 259 11.61 2.83 22.30
CA GLU A 259 11.02 2.82 23.65
C GLU A 259 9.50 3.10 23.63
N ASP A 260 8.99 3.65 22.54
CA ASP A 260 7.57 3.89 22.33
C ASP A 260 6.90 2.83 21.46
N TYR A 261 7.63 1.83 20.99
CA TYR A 261 7.04 0.71 20.27
C TYR A 261 6.12 -0.07 21.19
N VAL A 262 5.08 -0.63 20.60
CA VAL A 262 4.16 -1.52 21.31
C VAL A 262 4.07 -2.82 20.54
N THR A 263 4.48 -3.90 21.19
CA THR A 263 4.38 -5.26 20.68
C THR A 263 3.17 -5.95 21.29
N GLU A 264 2.30 -6.49 20.43
CA GLU A 264 1.27 -7.42 20.84
C GLU A 264 1.87 -8.82 20.82
N ILE A 265 1.84 -9.50 21.97
CA ILE A 265 2.22 -10.91 22.07
C ILE A 265 0.96 -11.76 22.17
N GLY A 266 0.93 -12.89 21.49
CA GLY A 266 -0.24 -13.76 21.51
C GLY A 266 0.10 -15.22 21.35
N GLY A 267 -0.65 -16.07 22.06
CA GLY A 267 -0.62 -17.52 21.91
C GLY A 267 -2.04 -18.07 21.75
N VAL A 268 -2.19 -19.08 20.90
CA VAL A 268 -3.48 -19.77 20.70
C VAL A 268 -3.87 -20.47 21.98
N SER A 269 -5.02 -20.14 22.58
CA SER A 269 -5.52 -20.88 23.73
C SER A 269 -6.30 -22.12 23.27
N GLN A 270 -5.87 -23.27 23.66
CA GLN A 270 -6.73 -24.47 23.62
C GLN A 270 -7.69 -24.41 24.80
N SER A 271 -8.94 -24.02 24.58
CA SER A 271 -9.96 -24.13 25.61
C SER A 271 -10.10 -25.62 25.94
N LEU A 272 -9.69 -25.99 27.14
CA LEU A 272 -10.10 -27.28 27.72
C LEU A 272 -11.63 -27.32 27.65
N CYS A 273 -12.17 -28.40 27.09
CA CYS A 273 -13.57 -28.66 26.87
C CYS A 273 -14.48 -28.03 27.94
N LYS A 274 -15.59 -27.42 27.48
CA LYS A 274 -16.75 -27.21 28.37
C LYS A 274 -16.96 -28.48 29.18
N PRO A 275 -17.12 -28.39 30.51
CA PRO A 275 -17.58 -29.54 31.25
C PRO A 275 -18.94 -30.03 30.64
N PRO A 276 -19.21 -31.32 30.57
CA PRO A 276 -20.50 -31.77 30.11
C PRO A 276 -21.57 -31.23 31.08
N ASN A 277 -22.66 -30.71 30.52
CA ASN A 277 -23.85 -30.23 31.25
C ASN A 277 -24.38 -31.32 32.18
#